data_3c1684334d00580ea57b49eded795bb7
#
_entry.id   3c1684334d00580ea57b49eded795bb7
#
_cell.length_a   1.000
_cell.length_b   1.000
_cell.length_c   1.000
_cell.angle_alpha   90.00
_cell.angle_beta   90.00
_cell.angle_gamma   90.00
#
_symmetry.space_group_name_H-M   'P 1'
#
loop_
_entity.id
_entity.type
_entity.pdbx_description
1 polymer ?
#
loop_
_entity_poly.entity_id
_entity_poly.type
_entity_poly.pdbx_seq_one_letter_code
_entity_poly.pdbx_strand_id
1 'polypeptide(L)'
;MDDERYGMLTFRPVNQYKEGLLASFLHQCYAMLLSDEPLFWQPEEEKWLQFDQDVFNNLKTIGQYVFITCLDEVEIGFASFNPRPRPDFGIIGHNCVLPSYQRDGIGKRQVMEMLESFRKMGIKQARVVTSDHPFFLPARKMYLGCGFHEKKRWIKGPDPRYDLVEYEINL
;
A
#
# COMPACT_ATOMS: atom_id res chain seq x y z
N MET A 1 10.69 -2.21 26.20
CA MET A 1 10.25 -3.46 26.87
C MET A 1 8.75 -3.68 26.62
N ASP A 2 8.30 -3.70 25.34
CA ASP A 2 6.88 -3.92 24.99
C ASP A 2 6.70 -4.58 23.61
N ASP A 3 7.69 -5.38 23.16
CA ASP A 3 7.67 -6.00 21.82
C ASP A 3 7.28 -7.50 21.85
N GLU A 4 7.00 -8.06 23.02
CA GLU A 4 6.70 -9.50 23.17
C GLU A 4 5.21 -9.87 23.05
N ARG A 5 4.31 -8.90 22.90
CA ARG A 5 2.86 -9.15 22.76
C ARG A 5 2.37 -9.28 21.33
N TYR A 6 3.19 -8.89 20.37
CA TYR A 6 2.86 -8.97 18.95
C TYR A 6 3.95 -9.78 18.28
N GLY A 7 3.65 -10.95 17.76
CA GLY A 7 4.59 -11.82 17.09
C GLY A 7 5.62 -11.12 16.18
N MET A 8 6.57 -11.86 15.64
CA MET A 8 7.65 -11.29 14.82
C MET A 8 7.13 -10.82 13.47
N LEU A 9 7.14 -9.49 13.23
CA LEU A 9 6.80 -8.92 11.93
C LEU A 9 8.02 -8.94 11.02
N THR A 10 7.86 -9.50 9.81
CA THR A 10 8.91 -9.55 8.79
C THR A 10 8.39 -9.05 7.45
N PHE A 11 9.29 -8.45 6.65
CA PHE A 11 9.03 -8.04 5.28
C PHE A 11 9.85 -8.91 4.34
N ARG A 12 9.18 -9.64 3.45
CA ARG A 12 9.82 -10.64 2.59
C ARG A 12 9.72 -10.27 1.12
N PRO A 13 10.76 -10.53 0.32
CA PRO A 13 10.70 -10.29 -1.13
C PRO A 13 9.55 -11.06 -1.78
N VAL A 14 8.86 -10.43 -2.71
CA VAL A 14 7.71 -11.03 -3.41
C VAL A 14 8.10 -12.26 -4.24
N ASN A 15 9.37 -12.37 -4.67
CA ASN A 15 9.85 -13.49 -5.46
C ASN A 15 9.84 -14.85 -4.73
N GLN A 16 9.57 -14.86 -3.43
CA GLN A 16 9.39 -16.09 -2.65
C GLN A 16 7.94 -16.62 -2.73
N TYR A 17 7.06 -15.93 -3.42
CA TYR A 17 5.63 -16.21 -3.49
C TYR A 17 5.17 -16.45 -4.92
N LYS A 18 3.89 -16.74 -5.11
CA LYS A 18 3.29 -17.08 -6.40
C LYS A 18 2.26 -16.05 -6.84
N GLU A 19 2.11 -15.92 -8.16
CA GLU A 19 1.04 -15.15 -8.80
C GLU A 19 -0.32 -15.47 -8.19
N GLY A 20 -1.15 -14.45 -8.03
CA GLY A 20 -2.47 -14.52 -7.41
C GLY A 20 -2.50 -14.02 -5.97
N LEU A 21 -1.37 -14.01 -5.25
CA LEU A 21 -1.32 -13.60 -3.84
C LEU A 21 -1.69 -12.13 -3.65
N LEU A 22 -1.14 -11.22 -4.45
CA LEU A 22 -1.40 -9.79 -4.33
C LEU A 22 -2.84 -9.45 -4.67
N ALA A 23 -3.38 -10.03 -5.74
CA ALA A 23 -4.78 -9.86 -6.12
C ALA A 23 -5.72 -10.37 -5.02
N SER A 24 -5.39 -11.51 -4.39
CA SER A 24 -6.14 -12.04 -3.26
C SER A 24 -6.13 -11.10 -2.06
N PHE A 25 -5.00 -10.51 -1.72
CA PHE A 25 -4.91 -9.51 -0.65
C PHE A 25 -5.78 -8.29 -0.94
N LEU A 26 -5.70 -7.75 -2.15
CA LEU A 26 -6.48 -6.58 -2.55
C LEU A 26 -7.98 -6.86 -2.51
N HIS A 27 -8.41 -8.02 -3.01
CA HIS A 27 -9.80 -8.44 -2.94
C HIS A 27 -10.31 -8.51 -1.49
N GLN A 28 -9.54 -9.07 -0.58
CA GLN A 28 -9.89 -9.15 0.84
C GLN A 28 -9.89 -7.77 1.51
N CYS A 29 -8.89 -6.93 1.23
CA CYS A 29 -8.78 -5.59 1.83
C CYS A 29 -9.93 -4.67 1.39
N TYR A 30 -10.43 -4.81 0.17
CA TYR A 30 -11.49 -3.99 -0.39
C TYR A 30 -12.87 -4.69 -0.44
N ALA A 31 -13.02 -5.83 0.23
CA ALA A 31 -14.24 -6.62 0.19
C ALA A 31 -15.50 -5.82 0.61
N MET A 32 -15.37 -4.93 1.59
CA MET A 32 -16.47 -4.06 2.02
C MET A 32 -16.94 -3.12 0.90
N LEU A 33 -16.00 -2.47 0.20
CA LEU A 33 -16.33 -1.60 -0.94
C LEU A 33 -16.95 -2.37 -2.11
N LEU A 34 -16.44 -3.57 -2.39
CA LEU A 34 -17.01 -4.45 -3.41
C LEU A 34 -18.46 -4.86 -3.08
N SER A 35 -18.75 -5.11 -1.80
CA SER A 35 -20.08 -5.44 -1.32
C SER A 35 -21.03 -4.25 -1.31
N ASP A 36 -20.58 -3.11 -0.77
CA ASP A 36 -21.42 -1.95 -0.54
C ASP A 36 -21.61 -1.08 -1.79
N GLU A 37 -20.58 -0.99 -2.63
CA GLU A 37 -20.54 -0.11 -3.80
C GLU A 37 -19.98 -0.81 -5.05
N PRO A 38 -20.58 -1.93 -5.48
CA PRO A 38 -20.04 -2.75 -6.57
C PRO A 38 -19.95 -2.00 -7.90
N LEU A 39 -20.84 -1.06 -8.17
CA LEU A 39 -20.82 -0.27 -9.40
C LEU A 39 -19.49 0.44 -9.63
N PHE A 40 -18.87 0.96 -8.56
CA PHE A 40 -17.62 1.71 -8.63
C PHE A 40 -16.38 0.84 -8.40
N TRP A 41 -16.50 -0.25 -7.65
CA TRP A 41 -15.33 -1.00 -7.18
C TRP A 41 -15.13 -2.34 -7.89
N GLN A 42 -16.15 -2.99 -8.46
CA GLN A 42 -15.95 -4.19 -9.27
C GLN A 42 -14.99 -3.98 -10.45
N PRO A 43 -15.00 -2.84 -11.18
CA PRO A 43 -14.03 -2.61 -12.25
C PRO A 43 -12.57 -2.58 -11.78
N GLU A 44 -12.34 -2.31 -10.51
CA GLU A 44 -10.98 -2.31 -9.94
C GLU A 44 -10.38 -3.72 -9.78
N GLU A 45 -11.20 -4.76 -9.67
CA GLU A 45 -10.73 -6.14 -9.55
C GLU A 45 -9.82 -6.55 -10.72
N GLU A 46 -10.18 -6.14 -11.94
CA GLU A 46 -9.36 -6.40 -13.13
C GLU A 46 -7.99 -5.71 -13.05
N LYS A 47 -7.96 -4.49 -12.52
CA LYS A 47 -6.71 -3.74 -12.31
C LYS A 47 -5.83 -4.40 -11.25
N TRP A 48 -6.42 -4.94 -10.19
CA TRP A 48 -5.69 -5.67 -9.16
C TRP A 48 -5.09 -6.96 -9.71
N LEU A 49 -5.85 -7.68 -10.53
CA LEU A 49 -5.35 -8.89 -11.19
C LEU A 49 -4.21 -8.56 -12.15
N GLN A 50 -4.35 -7.49 -12.93
CA GLN A 50 -3.31 -7.04 -13.84
C GLN A 50 -2.05 -6.61 -13.09
N PHE A 51 -2.18 -5.88 -11.97
CA PHE A 51 -1.06 -5.51 -11.13
C PHE A 51 -0.31 -6.74 -10.59
N ASP A 52 -1.04 -7.73 -10.10
CA ASP A 52 -0.46 -9.00 -9.63
C ASP A 52 0.36 -9.67 -10.74
N GLN A 53 -0.24 -9.84 -11.92
CA GLN A 53 0.43 -10.43 -13.08
C GLN A 53 1.67 -9.63 -13.50
N ASP A 54 1.58 -8.30 -13.53
CA ASP A 54 2.70 -7.43 -13.88
C ASP A 54 3.87 -7.61 -12.91
N VAL A 55 3.60 -7.72 -11.62
CA VAL A 55 4.63 -7.94 -10.60
C VAL A 55 5.32 -9.30 -10.80
N PHE A 56 4.55 -10.38 -10.91
CA PHE A 56 5.11 -11.73 -11.00
C PHE A 56 5.77 -12.02 -12.36
N ASN A 57 5.35 -11.34 -13.43
CA ASN A 57 6.01 -11.40 -14.73
C ASN A 57 7.28 -10.52 -14.82
N ASN A 58 7.48 -9.61 -13.87
CA ASN A 58 8.56 -8.62 -13.88
C ASN A 58 9.27 -8.51 -12.52
N LEU A 59 9.64 -9.65 -11.94
CA LEU A 59 10.22 -9.74 -10.59
C LEU A 59 11.49 -8.90 -10.41
N LYS A 60 12.30 -8.73 -11.46
CA LYS A 60 13.57 -7.98 -11.41
C LYS A 60 13.41 -6.48 -11.60
N THR A 61 12.24 -6.01 -12.00
CA THR A 61 11.92 -4.60 -12.23
C THR A 61 10.84 -4.15 -11.27
N ILE A 62 9.58 -4.36 -11.58
CA ILE A 62 8.46 -3.97 -10.72
C ILE A 62 8.48 -4.75 -9.39
N GLY A 63 8.70 -6.07 -9.45
CA GLY A 63 8.62 -6.96 -8.30
C GLY A 63 9.66 -6.70 -7.22
N GLN A 64 10.83 -6.14 -7.57
CA GLN A 64 11.83 -5.80 -6.55
C GLN A 64 11.37 -4.69 -5.59
N TYR A 65 10.31 -3.97 -5.93
CA TYR A 65 9.72 -2.91 -5.12
C TYR A 65 8.40 -3.32 -4.47
N VAL A 66 8.21 -4.63 -4.30
CA VAL A 66 7.05 -5.21 -3.62
C VAL A 66 7.55 -6.15 -2.54
N PHE A 67 7.02 -6.01 -1.34
CA PHE A 67 7.30 -6.95 -0.25
C PHE A 67 6.02 -7.48 0.38
N ILE A 68 6.09 -8.72 0.85
CA ILE A 68 5.04 -9.39 1.61
C ILE A 68 5.30 -9.18 3.09
N THR A 69 4.28 -8.78 3.83
CA THR A 69 4.34 -8.63 5.27
C THR A 69 3.84 -9.90 5.94
N CYS A 70 4.66 -10.47 6.80
CA CYS A 70 4.34 -11.67 7.57
C CYS A 70 4.37 -11.39 9.06
N LEU A 71 3.42 -11.97 9.79
CA LEU A 71 3.40 -12.00 11.24
C LEU A 71 3.49 -13.47 11.68
N ASP A 72 4.58 -13.84 12.39
CA ASP A 72 4.84 -15.23 12.79
C ASP A 72 4.65 -16.24 11.64
N GLU A 73 5.30 -16.01 10.50
CA GLU A 73 5.23 -16.85 9.31
C GLU A 73 3.90 -16.82 8.54
N VAL A 74 2.89 -16.06 9.00
CA VAL A 74 1.61 -15.90 8.31
C VAL A 74 1.64 -14.63 7.46
N GLU A 75 1.31 -14.76 6.17
CA GLU A 75 1.20 -13.63 5.26
C GLU A 75 -0.06 -12.81 5.60
N ILE A 76 0.12 -11.55 5.98
CA ILE A 76 -0.96 -10.68 6.45
C ILE A 76 -1.17 -9.42 5.62
N GLY A 77 -0.32 -9.18 4.63
CA GLY A 77 -0.43 -8.02 3.76
C GLY A 77 0.75 -7.87 2.84
N PHE A 78 0.78 -6.77 2.11
CA PHE A 78 1.89 -6.39 1.26
C PHE A 78 1.94 -4.88 1.05
N ALA A 79 3.08 -4.41 0.58
CA ALA A 79 3.24 -3.03 0.13
C ALA A 79 4.03 -2.98 -1.18
N SER A 80 3.79 -1.93 -1.94
CA SER A 80 4.50 -1.65 -3.19
C SER A 80 4.90 -0.18 -3.27
N PHE A 81 6.00 0.10 -3.96
CA PHE A 81 6.45 1.47 -4.19
C PHE A 81 7.15 1.59 -5.54
N ASN A 82 7.26 2.81 -6.03
CA ASN A 82 7.89 3.12 -7.31
C ASN A 82 8.95 4.20 -7.13
N PRO A 83 10.26 3.86 -7.19
CA PRO A 83 11.35 4.81 -7.05
C PRO A 83 11.77 5.46 -8.37
N ARG A 84 11.13 5.13 -9.50
CA ARG A 84 11.57 5.58 -10.84
C ARG A 84 11.58 7.09 -11.03
N PRO A 85 10.71 7.90 -10.40
CA PRO A 85 10.82 9.37 -10.47
C PRO A 85 12.03 9.97 -9.72
N ARG A 86 12.92 9.13 -9.17
CA ARG A 86 14.13 9.59 -8.45
C ARG A 86 15.02 10.51 -9.29
N PRO A 87 15.83 11.40 -8.67
CA PRO A 87 15.98 11.53 -7.21
C PRO A 87 14.89 12.39 -6.55
N ASP A 88 14.02 13.03 -7.32
CA ASP A 88 13.11 14.05 -6.81
C ASP A 88 12.09 13.46 -5.85
N PHE A 89 11.41 12.40 -6.26
CA PHE A 89 10.43 11.72 -5.41
C PHE A 89 10.29 10.23 -5.73
N GLY A 90 9.73 9.50 -4.76
CA GLY A 90 9.23 8.15 -4.91
C GLY A 90 7.73 8.10 -4.63
N ILE A 91 7.06 7.10 -5.17
CA ILE A 91 5.61 6.93 -5.03
C ILE A 91 5.33 5.67 -4.22
N ILE A 92 4.56 5.81 -3.14
CA ILE A 92 3.96 4.68 -2.43
C ILE A 92 2.77 4.20 -3.25
N GLY A 93 2.76 2.92 -3.59
CA GLY A 93 1.66 2.27 -4.30
C GLY A 93 0.65 1.66 -3.32
N HIS A 94 0.47 0.35 -3.39
CA HIS A 94 -0.40 -0.35 -2.45
C HIS A 94 0.22 -0.41 -1.05
N ASN A 95 -0.63 -0.26 -0.03
CA ASN A 95 -0.29 -0.47 1.36
C ASN A 95 -1.43 -1.27 2.00
N CYS A 96 -1.37 -2.57 1.84
CA CYS A 96 -2.48 -3.49 2.12
C CYS A 96 -2.17 -4.33 3.36
N VAL A 97 -3.11 -4.33 4.31
CA VAL A 97 -3.09 -5.22 5.49
C VAL A 97 -4.45 -5.88 5.58
N LEU A 98 -4.48 -7.21 5.72
CA LEU A 98 -5.73 -7.95 5.84
C LEU A 98 -6.60 -7.39 6.98
N PRO A 99 -7.94 -7.33 6.81
CA PRO A 99 -8.82 -6.68 7.78
C PRO A 99 -8.65 -7.14 9.23
N SER A 100 -8.43 -8.44 9.46
CA SER A 100 -8.24 -8.98 10.81
C SER A 100 -6.94 -8.54 11.50
N TYR A 101 -6.00 -7.97 10.77
CA TYR A 101 -4.71 -7.49 11.27
C TYR A 101 -4.57 -5.96 11.22
N GLN A 102 -5.63 -5.26 10.82
CA GLN A 102 -5.65 -3.80 10.82
C GLN A 102 -5.76 -3.23 12.24
N ARG A 103 -5.39 -1.94 12.40
CA ARG A 103 -5.40 -1.17 13.66
C ARG A 103 -4.30 -1.52 14.67
N ASP A 104 -3.38 -2.42 14.32
CA ASP A 104 -2.22 -2.80 15.16
C ASP A 104 -0.92 -2.10 14.71
N GLY A 105 -1.04 -1.05 13.91
CA GLY A 105 0.11 -0.26 13.45
C GLY A 105 0.94 -0.91 12.33
N ILE A 106 0.49 -2.03 11.77
CA ILE A 106 1.22 -2.75 10.72
C ILE A 106 1.33 -1.93 9.43
N GLY A 107 0.25 -1.27 9.01
CA GLY A 107 0.26 -0.39 7.85
C GLY A 107 1.26 0.77 7.99
N LYS A 108 1.38 1.33 9.19
CA LYS A 108 2.39 2.35 9.51
C LYS A 108 3.81 1.79 9.39
N ARG A 109 4.05 0.58 9.87
CA ARG A 109 5.36 -0.08 9.75
C ARG A 109 5.72 -0.36 8.29
N GLN A 110 4.76 -0.77 7.46
CA GLN A 110 4.97 -0.90 6.01
C GLN A 110 5.37 0.43 5.38
N VAL A 111 4.70 1.53 5.72
CA VAL A 111 5.06 2.87 5.24
C VAL A 111 6.48 3.24 5.66
N MET A 112 6.83 3.03 6.92
CA MET A 112 8.18 3.33 7.43
C MET A 112 9.26 2.55 6.70
N GLU A 113 9.01 1.28 6.37
CA GLU A 113 9.93 0.44 5.57
C GLU A 113 10.12 0.99 4.15
N MET A 114 9.04 1.42 3.51
CA MET A 114 9.11 2.06 2.19
C MET A 114 9.88 3.39 2.24
N LEU A 115 9.66 4.22 3.25
CA LEU A 115 10.38 5.48 3.43
C LEU A 115 11.88 5.25 3.64
N GLU A 116 12.24 4.24 4.41
CA GLU A 116 13.65 3.86 4.62
C GLU A 116 14.29 3.39 3.31
N SER A 117 13.57 2.60 2.51
CA SER A 117 14.03 2.20 1.18
C SER A 117 14.28 3.41 0.27
N PHE A 118 13.39 4.39 0.28
CA PHE A 118 13.58 5.63 -0.48
C PHE A 118 14.80 6.42 0.00
N ARG A 119 15.01 6.53 1.31
CA ARG A 119 16.20 7.21 1.86
C ARG A 119 17.50 6.55 1.39
N LYS A 120 17.57 5.22 1.44
CA LYS A 120 18.72 4.45 0.96
C LYS A 120 18.99 4.66 -0.53
N MET A 121 17.96 4.96 -1.32
CA MET A 121 18.09 5.27 -2.75
C MET A 121 18.41 6.74 -3.03
N GLY A 122 18.53 7.58 -2.00
CA GLY A 122 18.78 9.02 -2.16
C GLY A 122 17.57 9.81 -2.65
N ILE A 123 16.36 9.28 -2.50
CA ILE A 123 15.13 9.94 -2.88
C ILE A 123 14.78 11.02 -1.87
N LYS A 124 14.42 12.21 -2.35
CA LYS A 124 14.25 13.41 -1.51
C LYS A 124 12.85 13.55 -0.91
N GLN A 125 11.85 12.92 -1.53
CA GLN A 125 10.45 13.08 -1.16
C GLN A 125 9.67 11.81 -1.44
N ALA A 126 8.71 11.48 -0.59
CA ALA A 126 7.75 10.41 -0.86
C ALA A 126 6.36 11.00 -1.06
N ARG A 127 5.61 10.42 -1.98
CA ARG A 127 4.22 10.78 -2.31
C ARG A 127 3.32 9.56 -2.29
N VAL A 128 2.08 9.79 -1.90
CA VAL A 128 1.03 8.76 -1.91
C VAL A 128 -0.31 9.40 -2.27
N VAL A 129 -1.13 8.66 -3.02
CA VAL A 129 -2.48 9.07 -3.38
C VAL A 129 -3.48 8.10 -2.75
N THR A 130 -4.50 8.65 -2.12
CA THR A 130 -5.65 7.90 -1.60
C THR A 130 -6.94 8.65 -1.87
N SER A 131 -8.09 8.11 -1.45
CA SER A 131 -9.40 8.75 -1.62
C SER A 131 -9.88 9.40 -0.32
N ASP A 132 -10.69 10.45 -0.41
CA ASP A 132 -11.39 11.00 0.75
C ASP A 132 -12.70 10.27 1.08
N HIS A 133 -13.01 9.18 0.35
CA HIS A 133 -14.08 8.26 0.74
C HIS A 133 -13.90 7.80 2.19
N PRO A 134 -14.98 7.72 3.00
CA PRO A 134 -14.90 7.34 4.43
C PRO A 134 -14.13 6.06 4.72
N PHE A 135 -14.18 5.08 3.82
CA PHE A 135 -13.42 3.83 3.91
C PHE A 135 -11.91 4.07 4.11
N PHE A 136 -11.37 5.11 3.48
CA PHE A 136 -9.93 5.44 3.52
C PHE A 136 -9.54 6.39 4.65
N LEU A 137 -10.47 6.76 5.54
CA LEU A 137 -10.15 7.64 6.67
C LEU A 137 -9.02 7.11 7.55
N PRO A 138 -8.96 5.80 7.91
CA PRO A 138 -7.84 5.26 8.67
C PRO A 138 -6.50 5.41 7.95
N ALA A 139 -6.46 5.19 6.63
CA ALA A 139 -5.25 5.37 5.83
C ALA A 139 -4.80 6.84 5.82
N ARG A 140 -5.71 7.79 5.62
CA ARG A 140 -5.39 9.22 5.65
C ARG A 140 -4.84 9.66 7.00
N LYS A 141 -5.45 9.22 8.10
CA LYS A 141 -4.94 9.49 9.45
C LYS A 141 -3.55 8.89 9.68
N MET A 142 -3.31 7.70 9.16
CA MET A 142 -2.02 7.04 9.26
C MET A 142 -0.94 7.83 8.52
N TYR A 143 -1.17 8.28 7.29
CA TYR A 143 -0.20 9.08 6.55
C TYR A 143 0.11 10.39 7.27
N LEU A 144 -0.90 11.12 7.75
CA LEU A 144 -0.70 12.31 8.58
C LEU A 144 0.12 11.99 9.84
N GLY A 145 -0.17 10.88 10.51
CA GLY A 145 0.58 10.40 11.68
C GLY A 145 2.02 10.00 11.38
N CYS A 146 2.35 9.67 10.13
CA CYS A 146 3.72 9.40 9.68
C CYS A 146 4.50 10.68 9.30
N GLY A 147 3.85 11.85 9.34
CA GLY A 147 4.46 13.14 9.00
C GLY A 147 4.18 13.63 7.58
N PHE A 148 3.37 12.91 6.82
CA PHE A 148 2.91 13.40 5.52
C PHE A 148 1.98 14.60 5.69
N HIS A 149 1.95 15.47 4.69
CA HIS A 149 1.00 16.57 4.60
C HIS A 149 0.26 16.52 3.25
N GLU A 150 -0.96 17.02 3.23
CA GLU A 150 -1.77 17.07 2.01
C GLU A 150 -1.15 18.07 1.02
N LYS A 151 -1.00 17.64 -0.23
CA LYS A 151 -0.45 18.43 -1.32
C LYS A 151 -1.53 18.98 -2.24
N LYS A 152 -2.44 18.12 -2.72
CA LYS A 152 -3.52 18.51 -3.64
C LYS A 152 -4.65 17.50 -3.63
N ARG A 153 -5.80 17.92 -4.16
CA ARG A 153 -6.98 17.09 -4.39
C ARG A 153 -7.48 17.24 -5.82
N TRP A 154 -8.12 16.18 -6.34
CA TRP A 154 -8.81 16.20 -7.63
C TRP A 154 -9.86 15.10 -7.70
N ILE A 155 -10.93 15.33 -8.49
CA ILE A 155 -11.98 14.33 -8.73
C ILE A 155 -11.49 13.39 -9.83
N LYS A 156 -10.93 12.24 -9.46
CA LYS A 156 -10.49 11.21 -10.42
C LYS A 156 -10.19 9.90 -9.71
N GLY A 157 -11.20 9.14 -9.38
CA GLY A 157 -11.04 7.83 -8.75
C GLY A 157 -12.10 6.85 -9.23
N PRO A 158 -12.12 5.64 -8.67
CA PRO A 158 -13.16 4.65 -8.97
C PRO A 158 -14.55 5.19 -8.65
N ASP A 159 -14.69 5.92 -7.56
CA ASP A 159 -15.93 6.56 -7.15
C ASP A 159 -15.80 8.08 -7.34
N PRO A 160 -16.44 8.65 -8.38
CA PRO A 160 -16.31 10.08 -8.70
C PRO A 160 -16.99 11.02 -7.70
N ARG A 161 -17.72 10.50 -6.72
CA ARG A 161 -18.31 11.30 -5.64
C ARG A 161 -17.28 11.78 -4.63
N TYR A 162 -16.08 11.21 -4.65
CA TYR A 162 -15.01 11.49 -3.71
C TYR A 162 -13.74 11.91 -4.43
N ASP A 163 -13.01 12.83 -3.82
CA ASP A 163 -11.73 13.28 -4.36
C ASP A 163 -10.62 12.26 -4.12
N LEU A 164 -9.66 12.24 -5.03
CA LEU A 164 -8.34 11.70 -4.74
C LEU A 164 -7.51 12.78 -4.02
N VAL A 165 -6.76 12.34 -3.02
CA VAL A 165 -5.93 13.21 -2.17
C VAL A 165 -4.48 12.73 -2.26
N GLU A 166 -3.58 13.62 -2.65
CA GLU A 166 -2.14 13.37 -2.64
C GLU A 166 -1.51 13.93 -1.37
N TYR A 167 -0.75 13.09 -0.71
CA TYR A 167 0.08 13.44 0.44
C TYR A 167 1.55 13.35 0.07
N GLU A 168 2.38 14.17 0.69
CA GLU A 168 3.83 14.11 0.52
C GLU A 168 4.58 14.31 1.84
N ILE A 169 5.82 13.79 1.89
CA ILE A 169 6.75 13.96 2.99
C ILE A 169 8.16 14.15 2.44
N ASN A 170 8.93 15.08 3.01
CA ASN A 170 10.35 15.21 2.73
C ASN A 170 11.14 14.15 3.51
N LEU A 171 12.15 13.60 2.89
CA LEU A 171 12.96 12.51 3.44
C LEU A 171 14.34 12.97 3.88
#